data_41781254ae643551194bd2cfc516d032
#
_entry.id   41781254ae643551194bd2cfc516d032
#
_cell.length_a   1.000
_cell.length_b   1.000
_cell.length_c   1.000
_cell.angle_alpha   90.00
_cell.angle_beta   90.00
_cell.angle_gamma   90.00
#
_symmetry.space_group_name_H-M   'P 1'
#
loop_
_entity.id
_entity.type
_entity.pdbx_description
1 polymer ?
#
loop_
_entity_poly.entity_id
_entity_poly.type
_entity_poly.pdbx_seq_one_letter_code
_entity_poly.pdbx_strand_id
1 'polypeptide(L)'
;MKQPTAEQIQEWIDDAHDDIESQKRRLKEGFREKHNLTLEGFFWARGIYYFDIALGHAMLGDRPQAEEALTESIRYLALPYRMAYDEGCEHRDQAAPPEKNGTIGIPQTNSLLLAMAALDNDEINAELIPFVQLAESDEKDQEFMEMVQTIRALQVMLSRGEDSLSASILKTALDHSKSHPIKGAGWRRRTYTINLTLWSVLQRQQETFDEALNLFLKDYETESRGENRDLAFAYASLEAVGMIKLARRYGLKYEGDHPLIPAALL
;
A
#
# COMPACT_ATOMS: atom_id res chain seq x y z
N MET A 1 -17.70 10.95 -7.75
CA MET A 1 -16.76 12.11 -7.86
C MET A 1 -16.55 12.40 -9.34
N LYS A 2 -16.38 13.69 -9.76
CA LYS A 2 -16.04 13.98 -11.16
C LYS A 2 -14.61 13.52 -11.40
N GLN A 3 -14.40 12.67 -12.39
CA GLN A 3 -13.07 12.19 -12.74
C GLN A 3 -12.19 13.35 -13.25
N PRO A 4 -10.87 13.34 -12.99
CA PRO A 4 -9.93 14.32 -13.51
C PRO A 4 -9.84 14.21 -15.04
N THR A 5 -9.49 15.32 -15.70
CA THR A 5 -9.18 15.29 -17.12
C THR A 5 -7.81 14.68 -17.39
N ALA A 6 -7.57 14.22 -18.62
CA ALA A 6 -6.24 13.69 -19.00
C ALA A 6 -5.13 14.75 -18.79
N GLU A 7 -5.43 16.04 -19.03
CA GLU A 7 -4.48 17.12 -18.78
C GLU A 7 -4.15 17.27 -17.29
N GLN A 8 -5.14 17.23 -16.43
CA GLN A 8 -4.91 17.26 -14.96
C GLN A 8 -4.09 16.06 -14.49
N ILE A 9 -4.36 14.86 -15.02
CA ILE A 9 -3.57 13.66 -14.69
C ILE A 9 -2.13 13.83 -15.17
N GLN A 10 -1.92 14.35 -16.39
CA GLN A 10 -0.58 14.59 -16.90
C GLN A 10 0.18 15.63 -16.05
N GLU A 11 -0.49 16.70 -15.59
CA GLU A 11 0.10 17.68 -14.69
C GLU A 11 0.58 17.03 -13.39
N TRP A 12 -0.19 16.12 -12.77
CA TRP A 12 0.26 15.38 -11.57
C TRP A 12 1.49 14.51 -11.82
N ILE A 13 1.56 13.86 -13.00
CA ILE A 13 2.73 13.06 -13.39
C ILE A 13 3.97 13.96 -13.53
N ASP A 14 3.82 15.11 -14.21
CA ASP A 14 4.91 16.06 -14.46
C ASP A 14 5.40 16.67 -13.12
N ASP A 15 4.49 17.10 -12.25
CA ASP A 15 4.80 17.61 -10.91
C ASP A 15 5.58 16.57 -10.06
N ALA A 16 5.15 15.31 -10.11
CA ALA A 16 5.83 14.25 -9.38
C ALA A 16 7.25 13.99 -9.91
N HIS A 17 7.46 14.06 -11.24
CA HIS A 17 8.79 14.00 -11.84
C HIS A 17 9.67 15.17 -11.42
N ASP A 18 9.15 16.40 -11.42
CA ASP A 18 9.85 17.60 -10.97
C ASP A 18 10.25 17.50 -9.49
N ASP A 19 9.38 16.95 -8.66
CA ASP A 19 9.66 16.69 -7.25
C ASP A 19 10.79 15.67 -7.05
N ILE A 20 10.82 14.59 -7.84
CA ILE A 20 11.91 13.61 -7.83
C ILE A 20 13.25 14.29 -8.21
N GLU A 21 13.28 15.07 -9.27
CA GLU A 21 14.50 15.77 -9.69
C GLU A 21 14.93 16.85 -8.67
N SER A 22 13.99 17.57 -8.09
CA SER A 22 14.25 18.51 -7.00
C SER A 22 14.85 17.80 -5.79
N GLN A 23 14.31 16.64 -5.42
CA GLN A 23 14.83 15.83 -4.31
C GLN A 23 16.25 15.32 -4.58
N LYS A 24 16.54 14.82 -5.80
CA LYS A 24 17.89 14.39 -6.20
C LYS A 24 18.90 15.53 -6.09
N ARG A 25 18.52 16.75 -6.54
CA ARG A 25 19.34 17.95 -6.43
C ARG A 25 19.61 18.31 -4.97
N ARG A 26 18.57 18.36 -4.12
CA ARG A 26 18.68 18.67 -2.69
C ARG A 26 19.62 17.72 -1.96
N LEU A 27 19.59 16.42 -2.28
CA LEU A 27 20.52 15.44 -1.71
C LEU A 27 21.97 15.75 -2.11
N LYS A 28 22.23 16.08 -3.39
CA LYS A 28 23.57 16.45 -3.86
C LYS A 28 24.11 17.74 -3.23
N GLU A 29 23.23 18.67 -2.87
CA GLU A 29 23.58 19.97 -2.26
C GLU A 29 23.73 19.88 -0.71
N GLY A 30 23.64 18.68 -0.13
CA GLY A 30 23.77 18.49 1.31
C GLY A 30 22.58 19.06 2.11
N PHE A 31 21.40 19.17 1.49
CA PHE A 31 20.20 19.71 2.14
C PHE A 31 19.78 18.84 3.33
N ARG A 32 19.95 17.53 3.24
CA ARG A 32 19.63 16.59 4.30
C ARG A 32 20.38 16.90 5.59
N GLU A 33 21.70 17.02 5.51
CA GLU A 33 22.59 17.29 6.63
C GLU A 33 22.31 18.68 7.23
N LYS A 34 22.10 19.67 6.37
CA LYS A 34 21.79 21.05 6.77
C LYS A 34 20.49 21.18 7.57
N HIS A 35 19.49 20.32 7.26
CA HIS A 35 18.17 20.36 7.88
C HIS A 35 17.91 19.19 8.84
N ASN A 36 18.93 18.39 9.14
CA ASN A 36 18.86 17.20 10.00
C ASN A 36 17.72 16.23 9.61
N LEU A 37 17.59 15.97 8.30
CA LEU A 37 16.59 15.06 7.75
C LEU A 37 17.18 13.66 7.60
N THR A 38 16.34 12.64 7.73
CA THR A 38 16.74 11.25 7.59
C THR A 38 16.80 10.84 6.11
N LEU A 39 17.69 9.92 5.75
CA LEU A 39 17.78 9.39 4.40
C LEU A 39 16.53 8.56 4.04
N GLU A 40 16.00 7.84 5.02
CA GLU A 40 14.76 7.07 4.89
C GLU A 40 13.58 7.95 4.48
N GLY A 41 13.46 9.16 5.06
CA GLY A 41 12.44 10.14 4.69
C GLY A 41 12.54 10.57 3.23
N PHE A 42 13.76 10.72 2.69
CA PHE A 42 13.96 11.00 1.27
C PHE A 42 13.54 9.84 0.38
N PHE A 43 13.88 8.61 0.75
CA PHE A 43 13.47 7.43 -0.01
C PHE A 43 11.96 7.22 0.03
N TRP A 44 11.38 7.35 1.21
CA TRP A 44 9.92 7.27 1.38
C TRP A 44 9.19 8.30 0.50
N ALA A 45 9.59 9.58 0.55
CA ALA A 45 8.99 10.62 -0.28
C ALA A 45 9.13 10.31 -1.78
N ARG A 46 10.29 9.80 -2.22
CA ARG A 46 10.48 9.38 -3.60
C ARG A 46 9.55 8.22 -3.99
N GLY A 47 9.36 7.27 -3.10
CA GLY A 47 8.40 6.19 -3.28
C GLY A 47 6.97 6.72 -3.49
N ILE A 48 6.56 7.74 -2.73
CA ILE A 48 5.25 8.39 -2.89
C ILE A 48 5.14 9.09 -4.25
N TYR A 49 6.16 9.82 -4.71
CA TYR A 49 6.13 10.45 -6.04
C TYR A 49 5.99 9.41 -7.17
N TYR A 50 6.73 8.30 -7.12
CA TYR A 50 6.55 7.20 -8.07
C TYR A 50 5.17 6.54 -7.95
N PHE A 51 4.58 6.51 -6.77
CA PHE A 51 3.22 6.03 -6.57
C PHE A 51 2.20 6.93 -7.31
N ASP A 52 2.34 8.25 -7.22
CA ASP A 52 1.49 9.20 -7.94
C ASP A 52 1.65 9.07 -9.46
N ILE A 53 2.89 8.89 -9.95
CA ILE A 53 3.17 8.61 -11.37
C ILE A 53 2.48 7.31 -11.80
N ALA A 54 2.57 6.25 -11.00
CA ALA A 54 1.93 4.97 -11.31
C ALA A 54 0.41 5.09 -11.41
N LEU A 55 -0.23 5.80 -10.48
CA LEU A 55 -1.66 6.06 -10.51
C LEU A 55 -2.05 6.91 -11.72
N GLY A 56 -1.26 7.95 -12.03
CA GLY A 56 -1.49 8.81 -13.18
C GLY A 56 -1.50 8.02 -14.49
N HIS A 57 -0.46 7.22 -14.75
CA HIS A 57 -0.39 6.37 -15.93
C HIS A 57 -1.50 5.32 -15.96
N ALA A 58 -1.85 4.74 -14.82
CA ALA A 58 -2.94 3.78 -14.73
C ALA A 58 -4.30 4.41 -15.10
N MET A 59 -4.56 5.64 -14.66
CA MET A 59 -5.77 6.37 -15.02
C MET A 59 -5.80 6.79 -16.50
N LEU A 60 -4.63 7.03 -17.12
CA LEU A 60 -4.50 7.28 -18.55
C LEU A 60 -4.58 5.98 -19.40
N GLY A 61 -4.62 4.81 -18.78
CA GLY A 61 -4.65 3.53 -19.47
C GLY A 61 -3.29 3.02 -19.95
N ASP A 62 -2.20 3.66 -19.55
CA ASP A 62 -0.83 3.28 -19.89
C ASP A 62 -0.28 2.24 -18.89
N ARG A 63 -0.61 0.98 -19.13
CA ARG A 63 -0.22 -0.13 -18.27
C ARG A 63 1.31 -0.27 -18.11
N PRO A 64 2.13 -0.25 -19.18
CA PRO A 64 3.58 -0.42 -19.03
C PRO A 64 4.22 0.61 -18.11
N GLN A 65 3.89 1.89 -18.31
CA GLN A 65 4.42 2.98 -17.47
C GLN A 65 3.88 2.91 -16.04
N ALA A 66 2.61 2.53 -15.85
CA ALA A 66 2.03 2.34 -14.53
C ALA A 66 2.73 1.21 -13.74
N GLU A 67 2.99 0.06 -14.36
CA GLU A 67 3.69 -1.07 -13.72
C GLU A 67 5.18 -0.73 -13.45
N GLU A 68 5.86 -0.03 -14.34
CA GLU A 68 7.23 0.44 -14.14
C GLU A 68 7.31 1.41 -12.95
N ALA A 69 6.49 2.44 -12.94
CA ALA A 69 6.45 3.42 -11.87
C ALA A 69 6.04 2.80 -10.53
N LEU A 70 5.09 1.84 -10.52
CA LEU A 70 4.70 1.12 -9.31
C LEU A 70 5.84 0.26 -8.78
N THR A 71 6.63 -0.35 -9.65
CA THR A 71 7.83 -1.11 -9.29
C THR A 71 8.84 -0.22 -8.59
N GLU A 72 9.14 0.95 -9.16
CA GLU A 72 10.05 1.93 -8.54
C GLU A 72 9.50 2.45 -7.22
N SER A 73 8.20 2.76 -7.15
CA SER A 73 7.52 3.14 -5.90
C SER A 73 7.76 2.11 -4.80
N ILE A 74 7.46 0.84 -5.05
CA ILE A 74 7.61 -0.25 -4.09
C ILE A 74 9.07 -0.38 -3.63
N ARG A 75 10.04 -0.30 -4.56
CA ARG A 75 11.46 -0.38 -4.21
C ARG A 75 11.90 0.75 -3.28
N TYR A 76 11.48 1.99 -3.56
CA TYR A 76 11.81 3.14 -2.72
C TYR A 76 11.06 3.10 -1.37
N LEU A 77 9.78 2.71 -1.35
CA LEU A 77 9.02 2.54 -0.11
C LEU A 77 9.56 1.40 0.78
N ALA A 78 10.13 0.35 0.18
CA ALA A 78 10.76 -0.76 0.89
C ALA A 78 12.19 -0.45 1.37
N LEU A 79 12.85 0.55 0.81
CA LEU A 79 14.25 0.84 1.13
C LEU A 79 14.48 1.19 2.61
N PRO A 80 13.62 1.96 3.32
CA PRO A 80 13.75 2.14 4.77
C PRO A 80 13.74 0.82 5.57
N TYR A 81 12.95 -0.16 5.13
CA TYR A 81 12.92 -1.50 5.76
C TYR A 81 14.22 -2.26 5.48
N ARG A 82 14.74 -2.22 4.25
CA ARG A 82 16.02 -2.81 3.92
C ARG A 82 17.16 -2.15 4.71
N MET A 83 17.15 -0.84 4.85
CA MET A 83 18.10 -0.13 5.72
C MET A 83 18.05 -0.63 7.16
N ALA A 84 16.86 -0.92 7.67
CA ALA A 84 16.68 -1.39 9.05
C ALA A 84 17.04 -2.87 9.23
N TYR A 85 16.72 -3.75 8.27
CA TYR A 85 16.71 -5.21 8.48
C TYR A 85 17.58 -6.01 7.50
N ASP A 86 18.07 -5.41 6.39
CA ASP A 86 18.94 -6.07 5.41
C ASP A 86 20.42 -5.75 5.70
N GLU A 87 21.19 -6.75 6.12
CA GLU A 87 22.63 -6.60 6.37
C GLU A 87 23.44 -6.24 5.12
N GLY A 88 22.93 -6.56 3.94
CA GLY A 88 23.54 -6.23 2.65
C GLY A 88 23.12 -4.87 2.09
N CYS A 89 22.27 -4.11 2.78
CA CYS A 89 21.81 -2.82 2.28
C CYS A 89 22.94 -1.78 2.27
N GLU A 90 23.17 -1.15 1.13
CA GLU A 90 24.19 -0.10 0.94
C GLU A 90 24.11 1.06 1.93
N HIS A 91 22.90 1.38 2.41
CA HIS A 91 22.64 2.52 3.28
C HIS A 91 22.40 2.15 4.74
N ARG A 92 22.70 0.91 5.14
CA ARG A 92 22.42 0.41 6.49
C ARG A 92 23.08 1.21 7.60
N ASP A 93 24.28 1.69 7.39
CA ASP A 93 25.03 2.52 8.33
C ASP A 93 24.42 3.89 8.62
N GLN A 94 23.46 4.31 7.78
CA GLN A 94 22.72 5.57 7.90
C GLN A 94 21.29 5.36 8.42
N ALA A 95 20.91 4.12 8.71
CA ALA A 95 19.55 3.80 9.18
C ALA A 95 19.30 4.30 10.60
N ALA A 96 18.14 4.89 10.82
CA ALA A 96 17.62 5.12 12.17
C ALA A 96 17.21 3.78 12.80
N PRO A 97 17.29 3.65 14.14
CA PRO A 97 16.70 2.50 14.82
C PRO A 97 15.22 2.33 14.44
N PRO A 98 14.74 1.10 14.18
CA PRO A 98 13.37 0.86 13.71
C PRO A 98 12.29 1.57 14.53
N GLU A 99 12.42 1.59 15.87
CA GLU A 99 11.46 2.22 16.79
C GLU A 99 11.43 3.77 16.69
N LYS A 100 12.42 4.36 16.01
CA LYS A 100 12.55 5.81 15.79
C LYS A 100 12.35 6.19 14.33
N ASN A 101 12.17 5.20 13.46
CA ASN A 101 12.01 5.41 12.02
C ASN A 101 10.53 5.59 11.67
N GLY A 102 10.06 6.84 11.57
CA GLY A 102 8.67 7.15 11.25
C GLY A 102 8.23 6.75 9.84
N THR A 103 9.12 6.16 9.02
CA THR A 103 8.79 5.70 7.65
C THR A 103 8.46 4.21 7.57
N ILE A 104 8.58 3.44 8.67
CA ILE A 104 8.31 1.99 8.71
C ILE A 104 7.23 1.59 9.72
N GLY A 105 6.33 2.49 10.08
CA GLY A 105 5.22 2.20 11.00
C GLY A 105 4.12 1.33 10.40
N ILE A 106 3.14 0.98 11.24
CA ILE A 106 2.04 0.06 10.89
C ILE A 106 1.27 0.50 9.63
N PRO A 107 0.81 1.77 9.48
CA PRO A 107 0.09 2.20 8.28
C PRO A 107 0.95 2.12 7.02
N GLN A 108 2.23 2.49 7.10
CA GLN A 108 3.17 2.46 6.00
C GLN A 108 3.41 1.03 5.50
N THR A 109 3.61 0.09 6.44
CA THR A 109 3.81 -1.34 6.13
C THR A 109 2.57 -1.93 5.45
N ASN A 110 1.38 -1.62 5.96
CA ASN A 110 0.13 -2.09 5.36
C ASN A 110 -0.04 -1.58 3.92
N SER A 111 0.21 -0.28 3.68
CA SER A 111 0.11 0.33 2.36
C SER A 111 1.13 -0.25 1.37
N LEU A 112 2.38 -0.48 1.81
CA LEU A 112 3.42 -1.11 1.00
C LEU A 112 3.02 -2.52 0.57
N LEU A 113 2.54 -3.37 1.48
CA LEU A 113 2.13 -4.73 1.16
C LEU A 113 0.92 -4.78 0.21
N LEU A 114 -0.02 -3.86 0.34
CA LEU A 114 -1.14 -3.74 -0.60
C LEU A 114 -0.69 -3.23 -1.98
N ALA A 115 0.31 -2.34 -2.05
CA ALA A 115 0.93 -1.94 -3.31
C ALA A 115 1.68 -3.12 -3.97
N MET A 116 2.40 -3.94 -3.17
CA MET A 116 3.04 -5.17 -3.66
C MET A 116 2.00 -6.18 -4.20
N ALA A 117 0.84 -6.30 -3.54
CA ALA A 117 -0.27 -7.10 -4.04
C ALA A 117 -0.83 -6.53 -5.36
N ALA A 118 -0.89 -5.20 -5.52
CA ALA A 118 -1.33 -4.53 -6.73
C ALA A 118 -0.35 -4.68 -7.90
N LEU A 119 0.95 -4.72 -7.64
CA LEU A 119 1.95 -5.04 -8.66
C LEU A 119 1.84 -6.51 -9.10
N ASP A 120 1.56 -7.42 -8.17
CA ASP A 120 1.39 -8.86 -8.41
C ASP A 120 2.65 -9.53 -9.00
N ASN A 121 3.82 -9.14 -8.52
CA ASN A 121 5.13 -9.64 -8.97
C ASN A 121 5.80 -10.50 -7.91
N ASP A 122 5.88 -11.82 -8.16
CA ASP A 122 6.43 -12.79 -7.21
C ASP A 122 7.94 -12.61 -6.98
N GLU A 123 8.71 -12.11 -7.96
CA GLU A 123 10.15 -11.87 -7.81
C GLU A 123 10.40 -10.69 -6.86
N ILE A 124 9.67 -9.59 -7.05
CA ILE A 124 9.71 -8.42 -6.15
C ILE A 124 9.25 -8.81 -4.74
N ASN A 125 8.20 -9.61 -4.63
CA ASN A 125 7.72 -10.10 -3.35
C ASN A 125 8.78 -10.95 -2.64
N ALA A 126 9.41 -11.90 -3.34
CA ALA A 126 10.46 -12.73 -2.77
C ALA A 126 11.71 -11.92 -2.36
N GLU A 127 12.04 -10.85 -3.09
CA GLU A 127 13.13 -9.95 -2.76
C GLU A 127 12.86 -9.14 -1.50
N LEU A 128 11.66 -8.58 -1.34
CA LEU A 128 11.40 -7.51 -0.37
C LEU A 128 10.72 -7.98 0.92
N ILE A 129 9.81 -8.96 0.87
CA ILE A 129 9.04 -9.40 2.05
C ILE A 129 9.92 -9.80 3.24
N PRO A 130 11.08 -10.46 3.08
CA PRO A 130 11.93 -10.80 4.21
C PRO A 130 12.35 -9.60 5.08
N PHE A 131 12.37 -8.41 4.49
CA PHE A 131 12.77 -7.17 5.17
C PHE A 131 11.59 -6.30 5.59
N VAL A 132 10.41 -6.46 5.01
CA VAL A 132 9.21 -5.68 5.36
C VAL A 132 8.66 -6.18 6.69
N GLN A 133 9.23 -5.68 7.80
CA GLN A 133 8.91 -6.09 9.16
C GLN A 133 8.48 -4.88 9.99
N LEU A 134 7.66 -5.14 11.01
CA LEU A 134 7.32 -4.15 12.04
C LEU A 134 8.37 -4.15 13.15
N ALA A 135 8.57 -3.00 13.79
CA ALA A 135 9.29 -2.95 15.05
C ALA A 135 8.55 -3.75 16.14
N GLU A 136 9.27 -4.27 17.13
CA GLU A 136 8.66 -5.08 18.20
C GLU A 136 7.61 -4.30 19.01
N SER A 137 7.80 -2.98 19.17
CA SER A 137 6.82 -2.09 19.79
C SER A 137 5.51 -2.03 19.01
N ASP A 138 5.61 -1.92 17.67
CA ASP A 138 4.46 -1.83 16.76
C ASP A 138 3.68 -3.15 16.72
N GLU A 139 4.39 -4.28 16.74
CA GLU A 139 3.74 -5.60 16.79
C GLU A 139 2.87 -5.81 18.03
N LYS A 140 3.15 -5.10 19.11
CA LYS A 140 2.43 -5.18 20.40
C LYS A 140 1.38 -4.08 20.56
N ASP A 141 1.23 -3.19 19.57
CA ASP A 141 0.29 -2.09 19.65
C ASP A 141 -1.15 -2.59 19.58
N GLN A 142 -1.87 -2.42 20.70
CA GLN A 142 -3.25 -2.87 20.83
C GLN A 142 -4.24 -1.98 20.07
N GLU A 143 -3.90 -0.72 19.84
CA GLU A 143 -4.75 0.19 19.06
C GLU A 143 -4.82 -0.22 17.60
N PHE A 144 -3.69 -0.69 17.03
CA PHE A 144 -3.58 -1.11 15.64
C PHE A 144 -3.62 -2.63 15.44
N MET A 145 -4.05 -3.40 16.43
CA MET A 145 -3.98 -4.86 16.41
C MET A 145 -4.60 -5.46 15.15
N GLU A 146 -5.75 -4.98 14.69
CA GLU A 146 -6.37 -5.50 13.45
C GLU A 146 -5.51 -5.25 12.21
N MET A 147 -4.82 -4.10 12.14
CA MET A 147 -3.93 -3.77 11.02
C MET A 147 -2.63 -4.57 11.10
N VAL A 148 -2.09 -4.82 12.28
CA VAL A 148 -0.95 -5.73 12.49
C VAL A 148 -1.28 -7.14 11.98
N GLN A 149 -2.49 -7.63 12.25
CA GLN A 149 -2.93 -8.92 11.71
C GLN A 149 -3.09 -8.88 10.18
N THR A 150 -3.59 -7.77 9.61
CA THR A 150 -3.65 -7.59 8.15
C THR A 150 -2.25 -7.71 7.53
N ILE A 151 -1.26 -7.02 8.10
CA ILE A 151 0.13 -7.04 7.66
C ILE A 151 0.69 -8.47 7.65
N ARG A 152 0.52 -9.19 8.76
CA ARG A 152 0.97 -10.59 8.90
C ARG A 152 0.31 -11.51 7.88
N ALA A 153 -1.00 -11.37 7.66
CA ALA A 153 -1.72 -12.15 6.67
C ALA A 153 -1.23 -11.86 5.24
N LEU A 154 -1.06 -10.58 4.89
CA LEU A 154 -0.53 -10.17 3.58
C LEU A 154 0.89 -10.69 3.36
N GLN A 155 1.78 -10.64 4.36
CA GLN A 155 3.12 -11.21 4.26
C GLN A 155 3.07 -12.70 3.89
N VAL A 156 2.21 -13.48 4.56
CA VAL A 156 2.04 -14.92 4.27
C VAL A 156 1.46 -15.12 2.86
N MET A 157 0.42 -14.38 2.47
CA MET A 157 -0.20 -14.49 1.14
C MET A 157 0.76 -14.12 0.01
N LEU A 158 1.54 -13.06 0.16
CA LEU A 158 2.50 -12.59 -0.84
C LEU A 158 3.75 -13.48 -0.92
N SER A 159 4.13 -14.12 0.18
CA SER A 159 5.21 -15.13 0.20
C SER A 159 4.77 -16.52 -0.27
N ARG A 160 3.53 -16.69 -0.73
CA ARG A 160 2.96 -18.01 -1.07
C ARG A 160 3.01 -19.01 0.08
N GLY A 161 2.85 -18.51 1.33
CA GLY A 161 2.79 -19.33 2.51
C GLY A 161 1.45 -20.07 2.66
N GLU A 162 1.24 -20.68 3.82
CA GLU A 162 0.04 -21.50 4.07
C GLU A 162 -1.24 -20.65 4.20
N ASP A 163 -2.22 -20.91 3.33
CA ASP A 163 -3.53 -20.24 3.35
C ASP A 163 -4.25 -20.36 4.70
N SER A 164 -4.12 -21.53 5.36
CA SER A 164 -4.69 -21.78 6.68
C SER A 164 -4.15 -20.83 7.75
N LEU A 165 -2.87 -20.48 7.68
CA LEU A 165 -2.24 -19.51 8.60
C LEU A 165 -2.82 -18.12 8.36
N SER A 166 -2.84 -17.64 7.12
CA SER A 166 -3.44 -16.33 6.77
C SER A 166 -4.90 -16.25 7.18
N ALA A 167 -5.68 -17.32 6.92
CA ALA A 167 -7.10 -17.36 7.29
C ALA A 167 -7.30 -17.28 8.80
N SER A 168 -6.48 -17.99 9.60
CA SER A 168 -6.52 -17.92 11.07
C SER A 168 -6.19 -16.52 11.58
N ILE A 169 -5.16 -15.88 11.01
CA ILE A 169 -4.74 -14.52 11.38
C ILE A 169 -5.88 -13.52 11.09
N LEU A 170 -6.45 -13.54 9.89
CA LEU A 170 -7.55 -12.64 9.51
C LEU A 170 -8.81 -12.89 10.33
N LYS A 171 -9.10 -14.16 10.65
CA LYS A 171 -10.22 -14.48 11.56
C LYS A 171 -10.05 -13.84 12.92
N THR A 172 -8.83 -13.85 13.47
CA THR A 172 -8.53 -13.19 14.77
C THR A 172 -8.81 -11.69 14.68
N ALA A 173 -8.38 -11.02 13.61
CA ALA A 173 -8.66 -9.58 13.39
C ALA A 173 -10.16 -9.29 13.29
N LEU A 174 -10.91 -10.11 12.53
CA LEU A 174 -12.36 -9.95 12.36
C LEU A 174 -13.12 -10.20 13.66
N ASP A 175 -12.72 -11.20 14.45
CA ASP A 175 -13.36 -11.49 15.74
C ASP A 175 -13.07 -10.38 16.76
N HIS A 176 -11.88 -9.78 16.73
CA HIS A 176 -11.57 -8.59 17.54
C HIS A 176 -12.45 -7.40 17.16
N SER A 177 -12.60 -7.12 15.87
CA SER A 177 -13.47 -6.04 15.37
C SER A 177 -14.94 -6.23 15.78
N LYS A 178 -15.44 -7.47 15.87
CA LYS A 178 -16.80 -7.77 16.36
C LYS A 178 -16.97 -7.44 17.85
N SER A 179 -15.94 -7.71 18.66
CA SER A 179 -15.97 -7.42 20.10
C SER A 179 -15.73 -5.94 20.43
N HIS A 180 -15.15 -5.19 19.48
CA HIS A 180 -14.87 -3.77 19.58
C HIS A 180 -15.56 -3.01 18.42
N PRO A 181 -16.89 -2.79 18.49
CA PRO A 181 -17.65 -2.27 17.35
C PRO A 181 -17.09 -0.96 16.80
N ILE A 182 -16.90 -0.93 15.49
CA ILE A 182 -16.38 0.22 14.75
C ILE A 182 -17.49 1.24 14.59
N LYS A 183 -17.25 2.46 15.06
CA LYS A 183 -18.18 3.58 14.93
C LYS A 183 -17.69 4.54 13.86
N GLY A 184 -18.53 4.79 12.85
CA GLY A 184 -18.25 5.77 11.80
C GLY A 184 -17.27 5.28 10.73
N ALA A 185 -16.83 6.22 9.87
CA ALA A 185 -15.77 6.04 8.88
C ALA A 185 -14.40 6.19 9.53
N GLY A 186 -13.35 5.83 8.81
CA GLY A 186 -11.97 6.02 9.20
C GLY A 186 -11.15 4.73 9.13
N TRP A 187 -9.88 4.81 9.52
CA TRP A 187 -8.89 3.75 9.32
C TRP A 187 -9.30 2.38 9.89
N ARG A 188 -9.96 2.31 11.05
CA ARG A 188 -10.43 1.03 11.62
C ARG A 188 -11.47 0.35 10.74
N ARG A 189 -12.42 1.12 10.19
CA ARG A 189 -13.43 0.59 9.30
C ARG A 189 -12.80 0.12 7.98
N ARG A 190 -11.84 0.88 7.45
CA ARG A 190 -11.06 0.51 6.27
C ARG A 190 -10.28 -0.79 6.52
N THR A 191 -9.59 -0.91 7.65
CA THR A 191 -8.89 -2.14 8.04
C THR A 191 -9.85 -3.33 8.14
N TYR A 192 -11.03 -3.14 8.73
CA TYR A 192 -12.04 -4.19 8.80
C TYR A 192 -12.51 -4.65 7.42
N THR A 193 -12.81 -3.74 6.51
CA THR A 193 -13.25 -4.10 5.16
C THR A 193 -12.15 -4.77 4.34
N ILE A 194 -10.90 -4.37 4.49
CA ILE A 194 -9.73 -5.06 3.91
C ILE A 194 -9.64 -6.49 4.47
N ASN A 195 -9.69 -6.66 5.79
CA ASN A 195 -9.63 -7.98 6.43
C ASN A 195 -10.76 -8.90 5.97
N LEU A 196 -11.99 -8.37 5.85
CA LEU A 196 -13.14 -9.14 5.38
C LEU A 196 -12.96 -9.55 3.93
N THR A 197 -12.48 -8.65 3.08
CA THR A 197 -12.19 -8.93 1.66
C THR A 197 -11.12 -10.02 1.53
N LEU A 198 -9.97 -9.87 2.22
CA LEU A 198 -8.88 -10.85 2.17
C LEU A 198 -9.32 -12.22 2.75
N TRP A 199 -10.10 -12.21 3.84
CA TRP A 199 -10.61 -13.45 4.41
C TRP A 199 -11.56 -14.17 3.44
N SER A 200 -12.47 -13.45 2.77
CA SER A 200 -13.37 -14.03 1.75
C SER A 200 -12.61 -14.61 0.56
N VAL A 201 -11.48 -13.99 0.18
CA VAL A 201 -10.55 -14.51 -0.84
C VAL A 201 -10.02 -15.89 -0.43
N LEU A 202 -9.47 -16.01 0.79
CA LEU A 202 -8.94 -17.27 1.30
C LEU A 202 -10.02 -18.36 1.45
N GLN A 203 -11.26 -17.96 1.79
CA GLN A 203 -12.42 -18.87 1.84
C GLN A 203 -13.03 -19.16 0.47
N ARG A 204 -12.56 -18.52 -0.60
CA ARG A 204 -13.09 -18.62 -1.98
C ARG A 204 -14.58 -18.31 -2.07
N GLN A 205 -15.05 -17.33 -1.30
CA GLN A 205 -16.45 -16.92 -1.19
C GLN A 205 -16.71 -15.70 -2.08
N GLN A 206 -17.14 -15.91 -3.31
CA GLN A 206 -17.35 -14.84 -4.31
C GLN A 206 -18.32 -13.77 -3.82
N GLU A 207 -19.49 -14.14 -3.33
CA GLU A 207 -20.51 -13.19 -2.89
C GLU A 207 -20.00 -12.29 -1.74
N THR A 208 -19.37 -12.89 -0.72
CA THR A 208 -18.79 -12.15 0.40
C THR A 208 -17.63 -11.24 -0.05
N PHE A 209 -16.82 -11.69 -1.03
CA PHE A 209 -15.78 -10.88 -1.64
C PHE A 209 -16.36 -9.63 -2.30
N ASP A 210 -17.38 -9.81 -3.14
CA ASP A 210 -18.03 -8.72 -3.87
C ASP A 210 -18.66 -7.70 -2.90
N GLU A 211 -19.36 -8.17 -1.88
CA GLU A 211 -19.95 -7.32 -0.84
C GLU A 211 -18.89 -6.53 -0.07
N ALA A 212 -17.83 -7.20 0.38
CA ALA A 212 -16.76 -6.58 1.17
C ALA A 212 -15.97 -5.55 0.35
N LEU A 213 -15.63 -5.87 -0.90
CA LEU A 213 -14.94 -4.96 -1.80
C LEU A 213 -15.81 -3.73 -2.12
N ASN A 214 -17.10 -3.92 -2.40
CA ASN A 214 -18.02 -2.82 -2.63
C ASN A 214 -18.14 -1.90 -1.40
N LEU A 215 -18.18 -2.48 -0.20
CA LEU A 215 -18.18 -1.71 1.04
C LEU A 215 -16.89 -0.90 1.21
N PHE A 216 -15.74 -1.52 0.95
CA PHE A 216 -14.43 -0.84 0.95
C PHE A 216 -14.42 0.35 -0.03
N LEU A 217 -14.84 0.13 -1.28
CA LEU A 217 -14.84 1.17 -2.31
C LEU A 217 -15.77 2.34 -1.95
N LYS A 218 -16.93 2.07 -1.38
CA LYS A 218 -17.85 3.10 -0.90
C LYS A 218 -17.26 3.95 0.24
N ASP A 219 -16.59 3.30 1.18
CA ASP A 219 -15.92 3.99 2.29
C ASP A 219 -14.73 4.82 1.77
N TYR A 220 -13.93 4.24 0.87
CA TYR A 220 -12.82 4.92 0.20
C TYR A 220 -13.29 6.17 -0.56
N GLU A 221 -14.35 6.06 -1.35
CA GLU A 221 -14.94 7.20 -2.07
C GLU A 221 -15.41 8.32 -1.12
N THR A 222 -15.92 7.95 0.04
CA THR A 222 -16.37 8.91 1.05
C THR A 222 -15.19 9.68 1.67
N GLU A 223 -14.10 8.97 2.00
CA GLU A 223 -12.86 9.57 2.52
C GLU A 223 -12.18 10.45 1.46
N SER A 224 -12.17 10.04 0.21
CA SER A 224 -11.55 10.76 -0.92
C SER A 224 -12.24 12.10 -1.26
N ARG A 225 -13.48 12.30 -0.83
CA ARG A 225 -14.21 13.59 -0.99
C ARG A 225 -13.76 14.68 0.00
N GLY A 226 -12.96 14.33 1.00
CA GLY A 226 -12.45 15.22 2.04
C GLY A 226 -11.18 15.97 1.63
N GLU A 227 -10.21 15.99 2.51
CA GLU A 227 -8.94 16.72 2.36
C GLU A 227 -8.08 16.20 1.19
N ASN A 228 -8.28 14.95 0.78
CA ASN A 228 -7.49 14.27 -0.26
C ASN A 228 -7.99 14.49 -1.69
N ARG A 229 -9.07 15.25 -1.89
CA ARG A 229 -9.80 15.37 -3.17
C ARG A 229 -8.95 15.83 -4.37
N ASP A 230 -7.83 16.48 -4.11
CA ASP A 230 -6.94 17.04 -5.13
C ASP A 230 -5.69 16.16 -5.40
N LEU A 231 -5.62 14.97 -4.80
CA LEU A 231 -4.51 14.04 -4.91
C LEU A 231 -4.86 12.83 -5.78
N ALA A 232 -3.89 12.29 -6.50
CA ALA A 232 -4.09 11.19 -7.44
C ALA A 232 -4.76 9.96 -6.78
N PHE A 233 -4.38 9.61 -5.57
CA PHE A 233 -4.97 8.48 -4.84
C PHE A 233 -6.44 8.69 -4.43
N ALA A 234 -6.99 9.91 -4.51
CA ALA A 234 -8.42 10.11 -4.32
C ALA A 234 -9.26 9.52 -5.47
N TYR A 235 -8.65 9.30 -6.63
CA TYR A 235 -9.30 8.85 -7.85
C TYR A 235 -8.97 7.43 -8.27
N ALA A 236 -8.00 6.79 -7.61
CA ALA A 236 -7.60 5.42 -7.89
C ALA A 236 -7.13 4.72 -6.60
N SER A 237 -7.61 3.49 -6.37
CA SER A 237 -7.26 2.70 -5.18
C SER A 237 -6.37 1.52 -5.54
N LEU A 238 -5.06 1.62 -5.28
CA LEU A 238 -4.16 0.47 -5.40
C LEU A 238 -4.50 -0.65 -4.39
N GLU A 239 -5.08 -0.31 -3.25
CA GLU A 239 -5.51 -1.31 -2.27
C GLU A 239 -6.61 -2.21 -2.86
N ALA A 240 -7.60 -1.61 -3.55
CA ALA A 240 -8.63 -2.38 -4.25
C ALA A 240 -8.03 -3.24 -5.37
N VAL A 241 -7.11 -2.69 -6.17
CA VAL A 241 -6.38 -3.45 -7.21
C VAL A 241 -5.65 -4.64 -6.60
N GLY A 242 -4.91 -4.43 -5.49
CA GLY A 242 -4.19 -5.51 -4.80
C GLY A 242 -5.11 -6.62 -4.31
N MET A 243 -6.23 -6.27 -3.67
CA MET A 243 -7.22 -7.23 -3.22
C MET A 243 -7.85 -8.01 -4.38
N ILE A 244 -8.13 -7.36 -5.53
CA ILE A 244 -8.66 -8.02 -6.73
C ILE A 244 -7.63 -8.98 -7.35
N LYS A 245 -6.37 -8.57 -7.46
CA LYS A 245 -5.32 -9.45 -7.97
C LYS A 245 -5.10 -10.66 -7.07
N LEU A 246 -5.07 -10.47 -5.76
CA LEU A 246 -5.08 -11.59 -4.81
C LEU A 246 -6.31 -12.48 -5.02
N ALA A 247 -7.52 -11.92 -5.15
CA ALA A 247 -8.73 -12.69 -5.39
C ALA A 247 -8.64 -13.56 -6.66
N ARG A 248 -8.09 -13.00 -7.76
CA ARG A 248 -7.86 -13.75 -9.01
C ARG A 248 -6.90 -14.93 -8.81
N ARG A 249 -5.86 -14.79 -7.99
CA ARG A 249 -4.95 -15.90 -7.64
C ARG A 249 -5.68 -17.06 -6.96
N TYR A 250 -6.78 -16.79 -6.24
CA TYR A 250 -7.61 -17.79 -5.56
C TYR A 250 -8.83 -18.25 -6.38
N GLY A 251 -8.92 -17.78 -7.65
CA GLY A 251 -9.96 -18.20 -8.58
C GLY A 251 -11.26 -17.42 -8.47
N LEU A 252 -11.30 -16.34 -7.69
CA LEU A 252 -12.40 -15.39 -7.64
C LEU A 252 -12.33 -14.44 -8.84
N LYS A 253 -13.48 -13.85 -9.20
CA LYS A 253 -13.59 -12.92 -10.32
C LYS A 253 -13.93 -11.52 -9.82
N TYR A 254 -13.50 -10.54 -10.57
CA TYR A 254 -13.99 -9.18 -10.50
C TYR A 254 -14.43 -8.76 -11.90
N GLU A 255 -15.72 -8.50 -12.06
CA GLU A 255 -16.36 -8.14 -13.34
C GLU A 255 -16.88 -6.68 -13.32
N GLY A 256 -16.56 -5.91 -12.25
CA GLY A 256 -16.97 -4.51 -12.12
C GLY A 256 -16.09 -3.55 -12.93
N ASP A 257 -16.60 -2.33 -13.10
CA ASP A 257 -15.94 -1.18 -13.75
C ASP A 257 -15.90 0.04 -12.83
N HIS A 258 -15.67 -0.18 -11.54
CA HIS A 258 -15.71 0.91 -10.56
C HIS A 258 -14.65 1.99 -10.86
N PRO A 259 -15.00 3.29 -10.84
CA PRO A 259 -14.11 4.39 -11.24
C PRO A 259 -12.79 4.48 -10.43
N LEU A 260 -12.77 3.96 -9.21
CA LEU A 260 -11.56 3.92 -8.36
C LEU A 260 -10.62 2.76 -8.70
N ILE A 261 -10.97 1.90 -9.66
CA ILE A 261 -10.16 0.76 -10.05
C ILE A 261 -9.66 0.97 -11.48
N PRO A 262 -8.43 1.44 -11.67
CA PRO A 262 -7.88 1.65 -13.00
C PRO A 262 -7.69 0.30 -13.70
N ALA A 263 -8.43 0.11 -14.82
CA ALA A 263 -8.40 -1.14 -15.58
C ALA A 263 -6.99 -1.51 -16.09
N ALA A 264 -6.13 -0.52 -16.30
CA ALA A 264 -4.76 -0.73 -16.74
C ALA A 264 -3.91 -1.52 -15.72
N LEU A 265 -4.28 -1.53 -14.44
CA LEU A 265 -3.58 -2.30 -13.41
C LEU A 265 -4.22 -3.66 -13.12
N LEU A 266 -5.34 -3.98 -13.73
CA LEU A 266 -5.98 -5.29 -13.63
C LEU A 266 -5.49 -6.24 -14.75
#